data_1ece06325878864cbf560b28f676baec
#
_entry.id   1ece06325878864cbf560b28f676baec
#
_cell.length_a   1.000
_cell.length_b   1.000
_cell.length_c   1.000
_cell.angle_alpha   90.00
_cell.angle_beta   90.00
_cell.angle_gamma   90.00
#
_symmetry.space_group_name_H-M   'P 1'
#
loop_
_entity.id
_entity.type
_entity.pdbx_description
1 polymer ?
#
loop_
_entity_poly.entity_id
_entity_poly.type
_entity_poly.pdbx_seq_one_letter_code
_entity_poly.pdbx_strand_id
1 'polypeptide(L)'
;MNAKVGGKERMINQTNRTMASMVVFLLTTGWIFISFAQVPPSLSEISRYTGLLAAAAHGNSAQIKALIAKGEKPNVRDALGRTPLHVAAYGGHHEAMRSLVTGGANPNALENDRYDIVTIAAVANDVSTLKVALSLGASAKNITSRWDGTALIAAAHLGHAEVVRTLIRAGAPLDHINNLGWTALIESIVLGDGDPRHTDTLRALVEAGANVNLADRNEQTPLSIARSRGYKEMVLILQRAGAH
;
A
#
# COMPACT_ATOMS: atom_id res chain seq x y z
N MET A 1 48.13 17.23 37.13
CA MET A 1 48.71 17.29 35.77
C MET A 1 48.00 16.28 34.90
N ASN A 2 47.39 16.81 33.90
CA ASN A 2 46.47 16.26 32.90
C ASN A 2 46.93 14.99 32.18
N ALA A 3 45.99 14.09 31.86
CA ALA A 3 45.84 13.59 30.50
C ALA A 3 44.48 12.91 30.30
N LYS A 4 43.71 13.49 29.37
CA LYS A 4 42.52 12.91 28.74
C LYS A 4 42.85 11.66 27.95
N VAL A 5 42.01 10.65 28.05
CA VAL A 5 41.87 9.62 27.00
C VAL A 5 40.42 9.59 26.59
N GLY A 6 40.21 10.07 25.38
CA GLY A 6 38.89 10.02 24.73
C GLY A 6 38.61 8.65 24.14
N GLY A 7 37.57 8.02 24.62
CA GLY A 7 36.99 6.83 24.01
C GLY A 7 36.04 7.23 22.89
N LYS A 8 36.38 6.90 21.65
CA LYS A 8 35.48 6.96 20.50
C LYS A 8 34.44 5.86 20.63
N GLU A 9 33.25 6.18 21.09
CA GLU A 9 32.08 5.35 20.89
C GLU A 9 31.68 5.39 19.39
N ARG A 10 31.84 4.28 18.75
CA ARG A 10 31.26 4.04 17.42
C ARG A 10 29.75 3.96 17.57
N MET A 11 29.05 5.02 17.18
CA MET A 11 27.62 4.97 16.91
C MET A 11 27.39 4.07 15.70
N ILE A 12 26.87 2.89 15.96
CA ILE A 12 26.29 2.03 14.93
C ILE A 12 24.93 2.66 14.61
N ASN A 13 24.89 3.32 13.47
CA ASN A 13 23.68 3.92 12.93
C ASN A 13 22.79 2.79 12.38
N GLN A 14 21.89 2.26 13.20
CA GLN A 14 20.77 1.44 12.71
C GLN A 14 19.65 2.38 12.28
N THR A 15 19.71 2.87 11.06
CA THR A 15 18.60 3.51 10.37
C THR A 15 17.73 2.46 9.70
N ASN A 16 16.94 1.74 10.48
CA ASN A 16 15.74 1.07 10.01
C ASN A 16 14.54 1.66 10.75
N ARG A 17 14.24 2.91 10.43
CA ARG A 17 12.95 3.52 10.78
C ARG A 17 12.01 3.27 9.63
N THR A 18 11.21 2.22 9.72
CA THR A 18 9.95 2.12 8.99
C THR A 18 9.12 3.34 9.37
N MET A 19 9.11 4.35 8.51
CA MET A 19 8.20 5.48 8.64
C MET A 19 6.78 4.96 8.42
N ALA A 20 6.02 4.85 9.49
CA ALA A 20 4.58 4.91 9.39
C ALA A 20 4.25 6.31 8.86
N SER A 21 3.97 6.42 7.56
CA SER A 21 3.63 7.70 6.93
C SER A 21 2.26 8.12 7.42
N MET A 22 2.24 8.99 8.43
CA MET A 22 1.07 9.72 8.86
C MET A 22 0.86 10.84 7.84
N VAL A 23 -0.04 10.63 6.88
CA VAL A 23 -0.40 11.68 5.93
C VAL A 23 -1.45 12.56 6.58
N VAL A 24 -1.04 13.74 7.03
CA VAL A 24 -1.92 14.79 7.54
C VAL A 24 -2.39 15.65 6.37
N PHE A 25 -3.68 15.65 6.10
CA PHE A 25 -4.32 16.53 5.11
C PHE A 25 -4.77 17.83 5.77
N LEU A 26 -4.21 18.95 5.34
CA LEU A 26 -4.75 20.28 5.59
C LEU A 26 -5.57 20.70 4.36
N LEU A 27 -6.88 20.51 4.40
CA LEU A 27 -7.79 21.23 3.51
C LEU A 27 -8.13 22.58 4.15
N THR A 28 -8.24 23.63 3.35
CA THR A 28 -8.50 25.03 3.72
C THR A 28 -9.82 25.28 4.47
N THR A 29 -10.51 24.25 4.90
CA THR A 29 -11.78 24.30 5.68
C THR A 29 -11.67 23.59 7.04
N GLY A 30 -10.50 23.56 7.66
CA GLY A 30 -10.37 23.21 9.09
C GLY A 30 -10.68 21.74 9.48
N TRP A 31 -10.87 20.81 8.54
CA TRP A 31 -11.05 19.40 8.85
C TRP A 31 -9.72 18.65 8.75
N ILE A 32 -9.21 18.25 9.91
CA ILE A 32 -8.06 17.32 9.96
C ILE A 32 -8.58 15.92 9.68
N PHE A 33 -8.42 15.42 8.46
CA PHE A 33 -8.59 14.01 8.20
C PHE A 33 -7.35 13.26 8.68
N ILE A 34 -7.45 12.62 9.85
CA ILE A 34 -6.48 11.60 10.24
C ILE A 34 -6.72 10.41 9.33
N SER A 35 -5.94 10.31 8.27
CA SER A 35 -5.88 9.09 7.48
C SER A 35 -5.22 8.04 8.38
N PHE A 36 -6.01 7.08 8.86
CA PHE A 36 -5.44 5.89 9.47
C PHE A 36 -4.76 5.10 8.37
N ALA A 37 -3.44 5.25 8.30
CA ALA A 37 -2.60 4.40 7.48
C ALA A 37 -2.75 2.95 7.94
N GLN A 38 -2.48 2.00 7.05
CA GLN A 38 -2.37 0.59 7.43
C GLN A 38 -1.42 0.44 8.62
N VAL A 39 -1.86 -0.27 9.65
CA VAL A 39 -1.07 -0.44 10.88
C VAL A 39 -0.45 -1.84 10.90
N PRO A 40 0.87 -1.96 10.66
CA PRO A 40 1.56 -3.23 10.84
C PRO A 40 1.49 -3.67 12.31
N PRO A 41 1.63 -4.97 12.58
CA PRO A 41 1.71 -5.45 13.96
C PRO A 41 2.87 -4.77 14.70
N SER A 42 2.58 -4.20 15.87
CA SER A 42 3.60 -3.63 16.76
C SER A 42 4.45 -4.74 17.39
N LEU A 43 5.64 -4.40 17.86
CA LEU A 43 6.51 -5.35 18.58
C LEU A 43 5.81 -5.96 19.81
N SER A 44 4.98 -5.17 20.52
CA SER A 44 4.21 -5.65 21.65
C SER A 44 3.08 -6.61 21.26
N GLU A 45 2.49 -6.47 20.09
CA GLU A 45 1.51 -7.42 19.56
C GLU A 45 2.21 -8.70 19.11
N ILE A 46 3.33 -8.58 18.37
CA ILE A 46 4.11 -9.72 17.89
C ILE A 46 4.58 -10.58 19.07
N SER A 47 5.04 -9.98 20.19
CA SER A 47 5.48 -10.73 21.36
C SER A 47 4.36 -11.52 22.06
N ARG A 48 3.09 -11.18 21.80
CA ARG A 48 1.91 -11.89 22.33
C ARG A 48 1.30 -12.87 21.34
N TYR A 49 1.75 -12.87 20.10
CA TYR A 49 1.26 -13.82 19.12
C TYR A 49 1.65 -15.26 19.48
N THR A 50 0.77 -16.19 19.17
CA THR A 50 0.97 -17.63 19.32
C THR A 50 0.60 -18.34 18.02
N GLY A 51 0.94 -19.61 17.89
CA GLY A 51 0.53 -20.44 16.76
C GLY A 51 0.93 -19.85 15.41
N LEU A 52 0.00 -19.86 14.45
CA LEU A 52 0.23 -19.37 13.10
C LEU A 52 0.55 -17.88 13.02
N LEU A 53 -0.01 -17.04 13.92
CA LEU A 53 0.30 -15.61 13.94
C LEU A 53 1.76 -15.37 14.32
N ALA A 54 2.27 -16.08 15.34
CA ALA A 54 3.68 -15.99 15.73
C ALA A 54 4.61 -16.51 14.64
N ALA A 55 4.30 -17.68 14.07
CA ALA A 55 5.09 -18.26 13.00
C ALA A 55 5.14 -17.35 11.74
N ALA A 56 4.04 -16.69 11.41
CA ALA A 56 3.95 -15.73 10.32
C ALA A 56 4.78 -14.47 10.59
N ALA A 57 4.71 -13.91 11.81
CA ALA A 57 5.45 -12.72 12.21
C ALA A 57 6.99 -12.93 12.14
N HIS A 58 7.43 -14.16 12.36
CA HIS A 58 8.85 -14.53 12.27
C HIS A 58 9.25 -15.15 10.93
N GLY A 59 8.34 -15.23 9.95
CA GLY A 59 8.61 -15.82 8.65
C GLY A 59 8.92 -17.32 8.68
N ASN A 60 8.55 -18.04 9.76
CA ASN A 60 8.90 -19.44 9.96
C ASN A 60 7.99 -20.37 9.16
N SER A 61 8.30 -20.57 7.88
CA SER A 61 7.53 -21.40 6.96
C SER A 61 7.46 -22.87 7.38
N ALA A 62 8.49 -23.41 8.01
CA ALA A 62 8.51 -24.78 8.50
C ALA A 62 7.50 -24.97 9.66
N GLN A 63 7.48 -24.03 10.60
CA GLN A 63 6.54 -24.04 11.71
C GLN A 63 5.09 -23.85 11.20
N ILE A 64 4.85 -22.97 10.22
CA ILE A 64 3.54 -22.78 9.57
C ILE A 64 3.02 -24.13 9.04
N LYS A 65 3.84 -24.82 8.24
CA LYS A 65 3.48 -26.14 7.69
C LYS A 65 3.14 -27.16 8.78
N ALA A 66 3.98 -27.22 9.85
CA ALA A 66 3.77 -28.13 10.96
C ALA A 66 2.47 -27.83 11.75
N LEU A 67 2.15 -26.55 11.98
CA LEU A 67 0.94 -26.15 12.68
C LEU A 67 -0.34 -26.43 11.87
N ILE A 68 -0.31 -26.15 10.56
CA ILE A 68 -1.42 -26.49 9.65
C ILE A 68 -1.63 -28.00 9.59
N ALA A 69 -0.56 -28.80 9.52
CA ALA A 69 -0.66 -30.26 9.54
C ALA A 69 -1.25 -30.81 10.87
N LYS A 70 -1.13 -30.06 11.97
CA LYS A 70 -1.78 -30.35 13.26
C LYS A 70 -3.23 -29.86 13.34
N GLY A 71 -3.74 -29.25 12.29
CA GLY A 71 -5.13 -28.80 12.21
C GLY A 71 -5.36 -27.32 12.61
N GLU A 72 -4.31 -26.52 12.79
CA GLU A 72 -4.51 -25.07 13.00
C GLU A 72 -5.14 -24.43 11.75
N LYS A 73 -6.10 -23.54 11.98
CA LYS A 73 -6.84 -22.88 10.91
C LYS A 73 -6.02 -21.71 10.34
N PRO A 74 -5.71 -21.67 9.03
CA PRO A 74 -4.82 -20.66 8.45
C PRO A 74 -5.41 -19.24 8.41
N ASN A 75 -6.72 -19.10 8.65
CA ASN A 75 -7.44 -17.82 8.63
C ASN A 75 -7.82 -17.32 10.03
N VAL A 76 -7.12 -17.75 11.09
CA VAL A 76 -7.27 -17.16 12.43
C VAL A 76 -7.00 -15.66 12.37
N ARG A 77 -7.58 -14.89 13.30
CA ARG A 77 -7.47 -13.43 13.29
C ARG A 77 -6.97 -12.91 14.63
N ASP A 78 -6.17 -11.85 14.58
CA ASP A 78 -5.86 -11.05 15.76
C ASP A 78 -6.97 -10.03 16.08
N ALA A 79 -6.74 -9.17 17.07
CA ALA A 79 -7.70 -8.16 17.52
C ALA A 79 -8.06 -7.12 16.43
N LEU A 80 -7.15 -6.88 15.46
CA LEU A 80 -7.37 -5.99 14.32
C LEU A 80 -7.88 -6.73 13.08
N GLY A 81 -8.25 -8.01 13.22
CA GLY A 81 -8.76 -8.82 12.12
C GLY A 81 -7.68 -9.30 11.15
N ARG A 82 -6.39 -9.07 11.44
CA ARG A 82 -5.29 -9.50 10.59
C ARG A 82 -5.13 -11.03 10.68
N THR A 83 -5.06 -11.69 9.54
CA THR A 83 -4.74 -13.12 9.46
C THR A 83 -3.22 -13.34 9.48
N PRO A 84 -2.73 -14.57 9.70
CA PRO A 84 -1.30 -14.88 9.54
C PRO A 84 -0.73 -14.44 8.20
N LEU A 85 -1.55 -14.46 7.13
CA LEU A 85 -1.13 -14.02 5.80
C LEU A 85 -0.92 -12.50 5.73
N HIS A 86 -1.75 -11.68 6.39
CA HIS A 86 -1.52 -10.25 6.53
C HIS A 86 -0.23 -9.98 7.30
N VAL A 87 -0.03 -10.68 8.42
CA VAL A 87 1.17 -10.54 9.26
C VAL A 87 2.44 -10.87 8.46
N ALA A 88 2.42 -11.98 7.70
CA ALA A 88 3.53 -12.37 6.83
C ALA A 88 3.78 -11.33 5.71
N ALA A 89 2.72 -10.74 5.14
CA ALA A 89 2.84 -9.70 4.11
C ALA A 89 3.46 -8.41 4.66
N TYR A 90 3.06 -7.96 5.84
CA TYR A 90 3.71 -6.83 6.53
C TYR A 90 5.20 -7.04 6.79
N GLY A 91 5.61 -8.28 7.04
CA GLY A 91 7.02 -8.65 7.26
C GLY A 91 7.81 -8.93 5.98
N GLY A 92 7.18 -8.94 4.80
CA GLY A 92 7.82 -9.35 3.54
C GLY A 92 8.24 -10.83 3.55
N HIS A 93 7.59 -11.68 4.33
CA HIS A 93 7.95 -13.08 4.53
C HIS A 93 7.37 -13.98 3.44
N HIS A 94 7.92 -13.91 2.23
CA HIS A 94 7.38 -14.55 1.03
C HIS A 94 7.16 -16.05 1.16
N GLU A 95 8.10 -16.81 1.75
CA GLU A 95 7.95 -18.25 1.93
C GLU A 95 6.87 -18.61 2.96
N ALA A 96 6.70 -17.79 4.00
CA ALA A 96 5.59 -17.92 4.94
C ALA A 96 4.25 -17.66 4.22
N MET A 97 4.15 -16.63 3.37
CA MET A 97 2.95 -16.36 2.56
C MET A 97 2.60 -17.55 1.67
N ARG A 98 3.58 -18.14 0.95
CA ARG A 98 3.36 -19.34 0.12
C ARG A 98 2.84 -20.51 0.97
N SER A 99 3.49 -20.77 2.11
CA SER A 99 3.10 -21.88 2.98
C SER A 99 1.70 -21.72 3.56
N LEU A 100 1.32 -20.48 3.91
CA LEU A 100 -0.03 -20.18 4.41
C LEU A 100 -1.10 -20.39 3.33
N VAL A 101 -0.89 -19.87 2.10
CA VAL A 101 -1.86 -20.03 1.01
C VAL A 101 -1.96 -21.51 0.58
N THR A 102 -0.84 -22.23 0.48
CA THR A 102 -0.84 -23.68 0.23
C THR A 102 -1.63 -24.42 1.31
N GLY A 103 -1.59 -23.93 2.55
CA GLY A 103 -2.34 -24.47 3.68
C GLY A 103 -3.79 -23.99 3.79
N GLY A 104 -4.31 -23.26 2.81
CA GLY A 104 -5.71 -22.81 2.75
C GLY A 104 -5.97 -21.43 3.32
N ALA A 105 -4.95 -20.57 3.50
CA ALA A 105 -5.18 -19.17 3.78
C ALA A 105 -5.85 -18.48 2.58
N ASN A 106 -6.84 -17.63 2.87
CA ASN A 106 -7.51 -16.85 1.84
C ASN A 106 -6.64 -15.64 1.43
N PRO A 107 -6.12 -15.55 0.19
CA PRO A 107 -5.29 -14.44 -0.25
C PRO A 107 -6.06 -13.13 -0.42
N ASN A 108 -7.40 -13.18 -0.43
CA ASN A 108 -8.28 -12.02 -0.57
C ASN A 108 -8.98 -11.64 0.75
N ALA A 109 -8.49 -12.16 1.89
CA ALA A 109 -9.05 -11.78 3.18
C ALA A 109 -8.81 -10.28 3.43
N LEU A 110 -9.82 -9.62 4.01
CA LEU A 110 -9.71 -8.24 4.48
C LEU A 110 -9.56 -8.24 6.01
N GLU A 111 -8.71 -7.38 6.55
CA GLU A 111 -8.67 -7.10 7.99
C GLU A 111 -9.75 -6.04 8.38
N ASN A 112 -9.78 -5.55 9.62
CA ASN A 112 -10.88 -4.71 10.11
C ASN A 112 -11.00 -3.35 9.39
N ASP A 113 -9.91 -2.78 8.89
CA ASP A 113 -9.91 -1.55 8.09
C ASP A 113 -10.05 -1.83 6.59
N ARG A 114 -10.37 -3.11 6.25
CA ARG A 114 -10.63 -3.60 4.89
C ARG A 114 -9.39 -3.61 3.97
N TYR A 115 -8.20 -3.69 4.52
CA TYR A 115 -7.00 -3.89 3.70
C TYR A 115 -6.74 -5.37 3.47
N ASP A 116 -6.26 -5.69 2.29
CA ASP A 116 -5.75 -7.01 1.90
C ASP A 116 -4.22 -6.97 1.70
N ILE A 117 -3.63 -8.14 1.40
CA ILE A 117 -2.18 -8.26 1.23
C ILE A 117 -1.66 -7.52 -0.02
N VAL A 118 -2.51 -7.29 -1.05
CA VAL A 118 -2.16 -6.50 -2.24
C VAL A 118 -2.03 -5.02 -1.86
N THR A 119 -3.00 -4.51 -1.11
CA THR A 119 -3.00 -3.12 -0.66
C THR A 119 -1.90 -2.86 0.37
N ILE A 120 -1.63 -3.85 1.27
CA ILE A 120 -0.50 -3.78 2.21
C ILE A 120 0.82 -3.61 1.45
N ALA A 121 1.09 -4.44 0.46
CA ALA A 121 2.30 -4.35 -0.34
C ALA A 121 2.35 -3.05 -1.18
N ALA A 122 1.20 -2.60 -1.70
CA ALA A 122 1.10 -1.39 -2.49
C ALA A 122 1.45 -0.13 -1.69
N VAL A 123 0.93 -0.01 -0.47
CA VAL A 123 1.22 1.11 0.45
C VAL A 123 2.68 1.08 0.92
N ALA A 124 3.23 -0.10 1.16
CA ALA A 124 4.63 -0.27 1.56
C ALA A 124 5.65 0.00 0.43
N ASN A 125 5.19 0.25 -0.81
CA ASN A 125 6.04 0.30 -2.01
C ASN A 125 6.87 -0.98 -2.21
N ASP A 126 6.36 -2.11 -1.77
CA ASP A 126 7.03 -3.40 -1.86
C ASP A 126 6.55 -4.19 -3.08
N VAL A 127 7.22 -3.94 -4.21
CA VAL A 127 6.93 -4.61 -5.48
C VAL A 127 7.16 -6.12 -5.38
N SER A 128 8.09 -6.58 -4.54
CA SER A 128 8.41 -7.99 -4.41
C SER A 128 7.31 -8.75 -3.68
N THR A 129 6.83 -8.22 -2.56
CA THR A 129 5.67 -8.76 -1.83
C THR A 129 4.40 -8.67 -2.66
N LEU A 130 4.19 -7.58 -3.42
CA LEU A 130 3.06 -7.43 -4.34
C LEU A 130 3.04 -8.55 -5.39
N LYS A 131 4.17 -8.81 -6.06
CA LYS A 131 4.27 -9.88 -7.05
C LYS A 131 3.99 -11.26 -6.44
N VAL A 132 4.49 -11.52 -5.24
CA VAL A 132 4.18 -12.75 -4.50
C VAL A 132 2.69 -12.84 -4.19
N ALA A 133 2.07 -11.79 -3.64
CA ALA A 133 0.63 -11.77 -3.35
C ALA A 133 -0.21 -12.11 -4.58
N LEU A 134 0.07 -11.44 -5.71
CA LEU A 134 -0.62 -11.68 -6.98
C LEU A 134 -0.41 -13.12 -7.49
N SER A 135 0.81 -13.66 -7.38
CA SER A 135 1.11 -15.05 -7.78
C SER A 135 0.39 -16.10 -6.93
N LEU A 136 -0.03 -15.73 -5.72
CA LEU A 136 -0.79 -16.56 -4.80
C LEU A 136 -2.31 -16.45 -4.97
N GLY A 137 -2.78 -15.73 -5.98
CA GLY A 137 -4.21 -15.57 -6.29
C GLY A 137 -4.88 -14.41 -5.58
N ALA A 138 -4.12 -13.50 -4.98
CA ALA A 138 -4.67 -12.24 -4.51
C ALA A 138 -5.07 -11.36 -5.70
N SER A 139 -6.21 -10.68 -5.58
CA SER A 139 -6.80 -9.89 -6.67
C SER A 139 -6.36 -8.43 -6.61
N ALA A 140 -5.87 -7.90 -7.73
CA ALA A 140 -5.65 -6.46 -7.90
C ALA A 140 -6.95 -5.64 -8.04
N LYS A 141 -8.12 -6.31 -8.07
CA LYS A 141 -9.44 -5.69 -8.31
C LYS A 141 -10.24 -5.48 -7.03
N ASN A 142 -9.73 -5.91 -5.88
CA ASN A 142 -10.45 -5.79 -4.63
C ASN A 142 -10.70 -4.33 -4.27
N ILE A 143 -11.92 -4.06 -3.80
CA ILE A 143 -12.25 -2.79 -3.17
C ILE A 143 -11.83 -2.90 -1.72
N THR A 144 -10.91 -2.05 -1.33
CA THR A 144 -10.24 -2.05 -0.03
C THR A 144 -10.37 -0.70 0.64
N SER A 145 -9.97 -0.61 1.90
CA SER A 145 -10.07 0.58 2.73
C SER A 145 -11.51 1.04 3.01
N ARG A 146 -11.67 1.85 4.05
CA ARG A 146 -12.96 2.51 4.39
C ARG A 146 -13.40 3.56 3.36
N TRP A 147 -12.50 3.92 2.45
CA TRP A 147 -12.76 4.91 1.39
C TRP A 147 -13.25 4.26 0.09
N ASP A 148 -13.55 2.97 0.09
CA ASP A 148 -13.90 2.19 -1.09
C ASP A 148 -12.87 2.34 -2.23
N GLY A 149 -11.59 2.49 -1.84
CA GLY A 149 -10.48 2.57 -2.77
C GLY A 149 -10.04 1.19 -3.27
N THR A 150 -9.00 1.19 -4.09
CA THR A 150 -8.30 0.00 -4.55
C THR A 150 -6.81 0.12 -4.23
N ALA A 151 -6.07 -0.98 -4.33
CA ALA A 151 -4.61 -0.93 -4.21
C ALA A 151 -3.96 0.03 -5.23
N LEU A 152 -4.58 0.17 -6.43
CA LEU A 152 -4.12 1.10 -7.47
C LEU A 152 -4.28 2.56 -7.02
N ILE A 153 -5.42 2.90 -6.43
CA ILE A 153 -5.67 4.23 -5.86
C ILE A 153 -4.66 4.52 -4.74
N ALA A 154 -4.44 3.58 -3.81
CA ALA A 154 -3.49 3.75 -2.73
C ALA A 154 -2.05 3.94 -3.23
N ALA A 155 -1.63 3.19 -4.25
CA ALA A 155 -0.31 3.35 -4.86
C ALA A 155 -0.17 4.69 -5.61
N ALA A 156 -1.23 5.14 -6.29
CA ALA A 156 -1.24 6.41 -7.00
C ALA A 156 -1.17 7.61 -6.05
N HIS A 157 -1.90 7.54 -4.93
CA HIS A 157 -1.83 8.49 -3.81
C HIS A 157 -0.39 8.72 -3.33
N LEU A 158 0.40 7.66 -3.23
CA LEU A 158 1.74 7.70 -2.67
C LEU A 158 2.85 7.91 -3.71
N GLY A 159 2.48 8.01 -4.99
CA GLY A 159 3.45 8.16 -6.08
C GLY A 159 4.32 6.91 -6.32
N HIS A 160 3.80 5.72 -6.05
CA HIS A 160 4.53 4.45 -6.18
C HIS A 160 4.43 3.89 -7.61
N ALA A 161 5.09 4.54 -8.57
CA ALA A 161 4.93 4.29 -9.99
C ALA A 161 5.17 2.83 -10.41
N GLU A 162 6.16 2.12 -9.85
CA GLU A 162 6.41 0.71 -10.22
C GLU A 162 5.35 -0.25 -9.64
N VAL A 163 4.82 0.07 -8.47
CA VAL A 163 3.67 -0.63 -7.89
C VAL A 163 2.45 -0.43 -8.80
N VAL A 164 2.19 0.81 -9.23
CA VAL A 164 1.10 1.16 -10.17
C VAL A 164 1.23 0.34 -11.44
N ARG A 165 2.41 0.32 -12.09
CA ARG A 165 2.63 -0.50 -13.29
C ARG A 165 2.39 -1.99 -13.05
N THR A 166 2.78 -2.48 -11.87
CA THR A 166 2.58 -3.90 -11.52
C THR A 166 1.11 -4.24 -11.33
N LEU A 167 0.34 -3.36 -10.67
CA LEU A 167 -1.11 -3.51 -10.49
C LEU A 167 -1.86 -3.41 -11.82
N ILE A 168 -1.47 -2.48 -12.71
CA ILE A 168 -2.03 -2.36 -14.06
C ILE A 168 -1.85 -3.67 -14.84
N ARG A 169 -0.63 -4.23 -14.84
CA ARG A 169 -0.37 -5.53 -15.49
C ARG A 169 -1.20 -6.67 -14.89
N ALA A 170 -1.57 -6.58 -13.64
CA ALA A 170 -2.44 -7.54 -12.95
C ALA A 170 -3.94 -7.27 -13.17
N GLY A 171 -4.30 -6.30 -14.01
CA GLY A 171 -5.69 -5.98 -14.37
C GLY A 171 -6.43 -5.17 -13.31
N ALA A 172 -5.73 -4.35 -12.51
CA ALA A 172 -6.38 -3.40 -11.60
C ALA A 172 -7.31 -2.45 -12.36
N PRO A 173 -8.50 -2.11 -11.80
CA PRO A 173 -9.44 -1.20 -12.46
C PRO A 173 -8.87 0.22 -12.49
N LEU A 174 -8.62 0.74 -13.70
CA LEU A 174 -8.01 2.06 -13.90
C LEU A 174 -8.92 3.20 -13.43
N ASP A 175 -10.23 3.06 -13.72
CA ASP A 175 -11.22 4.11 -13.57
C ASP A 175 -12.17 3.90 -12.40
N HIS A 176 -11.79 3.04 -11.43
CA HIS A 176 -12.55 2.91 -10.20
C HIS A 176 -12.59 4.25 -9.46
N ILE A 177 -13.81 4.64 -9.04
CA ILE A 177 -14.06 5.88 -8.31
C ILE A 177 -14.30 5.53 -6.84
N ASN A 178 -13.48 6.07 -5.95
CA ASN A 178 -13.63 5.88 -4.51
C ASN A 178 -14.79 6.73 -3.94
N ASN A 179 -15.08 6.59 -2.65
CA ASN A 179 -16.15 7.35 -2.01
C ASN A 179 -15.85 8.86 -1.81
N LEU A 180 -14.65 9.34 -2.17
CA LEU A 180 -14.33 10.77 -2.30
C LEU A 180 -14.68 11.30 -3.71
N GLY A 181 -14.99 10.44 -4.66
CA GLY A 181 -15.23 10.79 -6.07
C GLY A 181 -13.96 10.83 -6.88
N TRP A 182 -12.87 10.19 -6.44
CA TRP A 182 -11.58 10.25 -7.11
C TRP A 182 -11.17 8.91 -7.72
N THR A 183 -10.59 8.97 -8.90
CA THR A 183 -9.89 7.88 -9.55
C THR A 183 -8.41 7.85 -9.12
N ALA A 184 -7.69 6.79 -9.45
CA ALA A 184 -6.23 6.74 -9.26
C ALA A 184 -5.51 7.90 -9.96
N LEU A 185 -6.02 8.30 -11.13
CA LEU A 185 -5.46 9.43 -11.88
C LEU A 185 -5.65 10.75 -11.12
N ILE A 186 -6.84 11.02 -10.58
CA ILE A 186 -7.13 12.23 -9.78
C ILE A 186 -6.29 12.20 -8.48
N GLU A 187 -6.20 11.04 -7.80
CA GLU A 187 -5.40 10.89 -6.57
C GLU A 187 -3.93 11.28 -6.81
N SER A 188 -3.33 10.86 -7.92
CA SER A 188 -1.94 11.19 -8.25
C SER A 188 -1.69 12.70 -8.46
N ILE A 189 -2.74 13.47 -8.79
CA ILE A 189 -2.65 14.92 -8.96
C ILE A 189 -2.97 15.66 -7.65
N VAL A 190 -4.09 15.26 -7.01
CA VAL A 190 -4.60 15.96 -5.81
C VAL A 190 -3.66 15.80 -4.63
N LEU A 191 -3.08 14.63 -4.46
CA LEU A 191 -2.24 14.27 -3.32
C LEU A 191 -0.75 14.37 -3.61
N GLY A 192 -0.40 14.43 -4.91
CA GLY A 192 0.93 14.79 -5.35
C GLY A 192 1.20 16.29 -5.21
N ASP A 193 2.46 16.63 -5.18
CA ASP A 193 2.97 18.01 -5.21
C ASP A 193 3.55 18.38 -6.59
N GLY A 194 3.22 17.58 -7.62
CA GLY A 194 3.77 17.70 -8.98
C GLY A 194 5.19 17.16 -9.11
N ASP A 195 5.67 16.43 -8.12
CA ASP A 195 6.99 15.82 -8.09
C ASP A 195 7.15 14.75 -9.19
N PRO A 196 8.39 14.32 -9.49
CA PRO A 196 8.64 13.30 -10.51
C PRO A 196 7.95 11.97 -10.24
N ARG A 197 7.79 11.55 -8.97
CA ARG A 197 7.14 10.27 -8.60
C ARG A 197 5.67 10.25 -8.98
N HIS A 198 4.93 11.32 -8.62
CA HIS A 198 3.51 11.44 -8.95
C HIS A 198 3.31 11.68 -10.45
N THR A 199 4.19 12.46 -11.08
CA THR A 199 4.18 12.64 -12.54
C THR A 199 4.41 11.33 -13.28
N ASP A 200 5.34 10.49 -12.83
CA ASP A 200 5.60 9.16 -13.41
C ASP A 200 4.44 8.19 -13.17
N THR A 201 3.80 8.28 -12.02
CA THR A 201 2.58 7.54 -11.68
C THR A 201 1.41 7.93 -12.60
N LEU A 202 1.17 9.23 -12.78
CA LEU A 202 0.16 9.75 -13.72
C LEU A 202 0.44 9.26 -15.13
N ARG A 203 1.69 9.35 -15.59
CA ARG A 203 2.11 8.85 -16.90
C ARG A 203 1.78 7.38 -17.07
N ALA A 204 2.10 6.53 -16.10
CA ALA A 204 1.82 5.10 -16.15
C ALA A 204 0.31 4.80 -16.25
N LEU A 205 -0.54 5.56 -15.56
CA LEU A 205 -1.98 5.42 -15.64
C LEU A 205 -2.51 5.85 -17.01
N VAL A 206 -2.05 7.00 -17.54
CA VAL A 206 -2.43 7.51 -18.86
C VAL A 206 -2.00 6.55 -19.97
N GLU A 207 -0.76 6.05 -19.94
CA GLU A 207 -0.24 5.08 -20.92
C GLU A 207 -1.00 3.76 -20.90
N ALA A 208 -1.58 3.39 -19.76
CA ALA A 208 -2.43 2.21 -19.61
C ALA A 208 -3.86 2.42 -20.09
N GLY A 209 -4.25 3.64 -20.47
CA GLY A 209 -5.58 3.96 -20.97
C GLY A 209 -6.59 4.39 -19.90
N ALA A 210 -6.15 4.89 -18.76
CA ALA A 210 -7.05 5.52 -17.80
C ALA A 210 -7.83 6.67 -18.45
N ASN A 211 -9.11 6.81 -18.12
CA ASN A 211 -9.96 7.87 -18.68
C ASN A 211 -9.54 9.24 -18.12
N VAL A 212 -8.88 10.03 -18.96
CA VAL A 212 -8.34 11.35 -18.61
C VAL A 212 -9.39 12.45 -18.43
N ASN A 213 -10.66 12.14 -18.72
CA ASN A 213 -11.76 13.10 -18.68
C ASN A 213 -12.80 12.80 -17.57
N LEU A 214 -12.58 11.75 -16.74
CA LEU A 214 -13.42 11.52 -15.58
C LEU A 214 -13.21 12.64 -14.56
N ALA A 215 -14.27 13.42 -14.32
CA ALA A 215 -14.26 14.50 -13.35
C ALA A 215 -14.53 13.98 -11.91
N ASP A 216 -14.10 14.74 -10.93
CA ASP A 216 -14.45 14.54 -9.52
C ASP A 216 -15.89 15.02 -9.24
N ARG A 217 -16.32 14.97 -7.96
CA ARG A 217 -17.64 15.41 -7.52
C ARG A 217 -17.88 16.92 -7.68
N ASN A 218 -16.83 17.70 -7.89
CA ASN A 218 -16.89 19.15 -8.14
C ASN A 218 -16.79 19.46 -9.63
N GLU A 219 -17.00 18.46 -10.50
CA GLU A 219 -16.89 18.57 -11.95
C GLU A 219 -15.50 18.98 -12.45
N GLN A 220 -14.46 18.78 -11.60
CA GLN A 220 -13.08 19.07 -11.97
C GLN A 220 -12.46 17.88 -12.68
N THR A 221 -12.05 18.08 -13.93
CA THR A 221 -11.31 17.07 -14.69
C THR A 221 -9.85 16.99 -14.21
N PRO A 222 -9.14 15.86 -14.44
CA PRO A 222 -7.70 15.74 -14.15
C PRO A 222 -6.89 16.90 -14.72
N LEU A 223 -7.22 17.34 -15.96
CA LEU A 223 -6.54 18.46 -16.59
C LEU A 223 -6.80 19.79 -15.89
N SER A 224 -8.05 20.07 -15.48
CA SER A 224 -8.37 21.30 -14.75
C SER A 224 -7.66 21.36 -13.40
N ILE A 225 -7.60 20.23 -12.67
CA ILE A 225 -6.90 20.13 -11.39
C ILE A 225 -5.39 20.36 -11.58
N ALA A 226 -4.77 19.71 -12.57
CA ALA A 226 -3.34 19.86 -12.83
C ALA A 226 -2.98 21.31 -13.22
N ARG A 227 -3.85 21.99 -14.02
CA ARG A 227 -3.69 23.40 -14.38
C ARG A 227 -3.79 24.33 -13.18
N SER A 228 -4.81 24.16 -12.33
CA SER A 228 -5.01 24.98 -11.13
C SER A 228 -3.85 24.91 -10.15
N ARG A 229 -3.15 23.77 -10.12
CA ARG A 229 -1.97 23.53 -9.29
C ARG A 229 -0.65 23.92 -9.94
N GLY A 230 -0.66 24.29 -11.22
CA GLY A 230 0.55 24.67 -11.96
C GLY A 230 1.47 23.50 -12.31
N TYR A 231 0.99 22.27 -12.34
CA TYR A 231 1.76 21.06 -12.63
C TYR A 231 1.99 20.88 -14.14
N LYS A 232 2.91 21.67 -14.67
CA LYS A 232 3.12 21.84 -16.13
C LYS A 232 3.36 20.52 -16.86
N GLU A 233 4.14 19.62 -16.30
CA GLU A 233 4.43 18.33 -16.96
C GLU A 233 3.21 17.42 -16.98
N MET A 234 2.45 17.34 -15.86
CA MET A 234 1.19 16.59 -15.83
C MET A 234 0.17 17.15 -16.82
N VAL A 235 0.07 18.48 -16.95
CA VAL A 235 -0.78 19.14 -17.97
C VAL A 235 -0.41 18.68 -19.37
N LEU A 236 0.88 18.68 -19.72
CA LEU A 236 1.33 18.25 -21.04
C LEU A 236 1.02 16.76 -21.32
N ILE A 237 1.19 15.87 -20.32
CA ILE A 237 0.86 14.46 -20.45
C ILE A 237 -0.63 14.28 -20.72
N LEU A 238 -1.48 14.94 -19.92
CA LEU A 238 -2.94 14.84 -20.04
C LEU A 238 -3.44 15.39 -21.39
N GLN A 239 -2.92 16.54 -21.84
CA GLN A 239 -3.28 17.12 -23.15
C GLN A 239 -2.91 16.20 -24.30
N ARG A 240 -1.73 15.60 -24.28
CA ARG A 240 -1.30 14.63 -25.32
C ARG A 240 -2.18 13.38 -25.34
N ALA A 241 -2.78 13.04 -24.23
CA ALA A 241 -3.75 11.94 -24.12
C ALA A 241 -5.18 12.33 -24.47
N GLY A 242 -5.43 13.56 -24.93
CA GLY A 242 -6.76 14.03 -25.36
C GLY A 242 -7.63 14.57 -24.21
N ALA A 243 -7.05 14.95 -23.09
CA ALA A 243 -7.81 15.61 -22.01
C ALA A 243 -8.26 17.00 -22.44
N HIS A 244 -9.52 17.37 -22.10
CA HIS A 244 -10.19 18.64 -22.45
C HIS A 244 -10.96 19.24 -21.27
#